data_5a7df4019614beedc09f9a371343897c
#
_entry.id   5a7df4019614beedc09f9a371343897c
#
_cell.length_a   1.000
_cell.length_b   1.000
_cell.length_c   1.000
_cell.angle_alpha   90.00
_cell.angle_beta   90.00
_cell.angle_gamma   90.00
#
_symmetry.space_group_name_H-M   'P 1'
#
loop_
_entity.id
_entity.type
_entity.pdbx_description
1 polymer ?
#
loop_
_entity_poly.entity_id
_entity_poly.type
_entity_poly.pdbx_seq_one_letter_code
_entity_poly.pdbx_strand_id
1 'polypeptide(L)'
;MGKFSGCLMVSDLDKTFFAEGTDIPPRNIEAVKYFIENGGKFTLATGRGAVAAKIIAADIPQNAPEILFNGAMLYDMAKEEVIEQHGVNTPDMVSLMHAIIEKYPDMMLVVFKNDKMYCISEKCDQRVVEALKNPAIMINVDDLPLPWFKVLCVEIGRAHV
;
A
#
# COMPACT_ATOMS: atom_id res chain seq x y z
N MET A 1 14.37 20.16 25.38
CA MET A 1 13.42 19.78 24.32
C MET A 1 14.13 19.89 22.96
N GLY A 2 14.01 18.91 22.09
CA GLY A 2 14.60 18.97 20.75
C GLY A 2 13.89 20.01 19.88
N LYS A 3 14.56 20.47 18.82
CA LYS A 3 14.08 21.50 17.89
C LYS A 3 12.70 21.20 17.29
N PHE A 4 12.39 19.90 17.09
CA PHE A 4 11.15 19.41 16.47
C PHE A 4 10.24 18.66 17.45
N SER A 5 10.42 18.87 18.76
CA SER A 5 9.55 18.26 19.77
C SER A 5 8.08 18.66 19.55
N GLY A 6 7.18 17.66 19.51
CA GLY A 6 5.77 17.86 19.24
C GLY A 6 5.39 17.95 17.74
N CYS A 7 6.36 17.86 16.82
CA CYS A 7 6.08 17.82 15.39
C CYS A 7 5.95 16.38 14.90
N LEU A 8 4.92 16.11 14.12
CA LEU A 8 4.75 14.89 13.30
C LEU A 8 4.90 15.26 11.83
N MET A 9 5.82 14.60 11.14
CA MET A 9 5.95 14.68 9.69
C MET A 9 5.48 13.35 9.09
N VAL A 10 4.55 13.45 8.15
CA VAL A 10 4.03 12.31 7.37
C VAL A 10 4.37 12.53 5.91
N SER A 11 5.03 11.59 5.27
CA SER A 11 5.37 11.65 3.85
C SER A 11 4.69 10.54 3.07
N ASP A 12 4.20 10.85 1.88
CA ASP A 12 3.94 9.84 0.88
C ASP A 12 5.27 9.22 0.41
N LEU A 13 5.22 8.03 -0.13
CA LEU A 13 6.38 7.24 -0.48
C LEU A 13 6.73 7.36 -1.97
N ASP A 14 5.84 6.89 -2.84
CA ASP A 14 6.07 6.77 -4.27
C ASP A 14 5.98 8.13 -4.99
N LYS A 15 7.01 8.51 -5.75
CA LYS A 15 7.10 9.80 -6.47
C LYS A 15 7.13 11.05 -5.57
N THR A 16 7.19 10.85 -4.25
CA THR A 16 7.30 11.93 -3.25
C THR A 16 8.59 11.81 -2.45
N PHE A 17 8.78 10.72 -1.73
CA PHE A 17 10.01 10.49 -0.96
C PHE A 17 11.18 10.08 -1.86
N PHE A 18 10.91 9.40 -2.97
CA PHE A 18 11.85 9.11 -4.06
C PHE A 18 11.13 9.14 -5.42
N ALA A 19 11.91 9.36 -6.50
CA ALA A 19 11.37 9.33 -7.86
C ALA A 19 11.17 7.88 -8.34
N GLU A 20 10.22 7.68 -9.26
CA GLU A 20 9.92 6.37 -9.84
C GLU A 20 11.16 5.75 -10.50
N GLY A 21 11.41 4.47 -10.22
CA GLY A 21 12.55 3.73 -10.78
C GLY A 21 13.92 4.16 -10.26
N THR A 22 13.98 4.94 -9.17
CA THR A 22 15.23 5.37 -8.55
C THR A 22 15.35 4.85 -7.12
N ASP A 23 16.59 4.78 -6.63
CA ASP A 23 16.86 4.52 -5.23
C ASP A 23 16.44 5.71 -4.35
N ILE A 24 16.23 5.44 -3.08
CA ILE A 24 15.93 6.49 -2.10
C ILE A 24 17.15 7.41 -1.96
N PRO A 25 17.02 8.73 -2.21
CA PRO A 25 18.16 9.63 -2.10
C PRO A 25 18.73 9.66 -0.68
N PRO A 26 20.05 9.44 -0.50
CA PRO A 26 20.68 9.44 0.83
C PRO A 26 20.39 10.71 1.64
N ARG A 27 20.32 11.87 0.98
CA ARG A 27 19.96 13.15 1.61
C ARG A 27 18.59 13.14 2.30
N ASN A 28 17.63 12.37 1.77
CA ASN A 28 16.29 12.27 2.37
C ASN A 28 16.36 11.44 3.66
N ILE A 29 17.14 10.35 3.64
CA ILE A 29 17.40 9.53 4.83
C ILE A 29 18.08 10.34 5.92
N GLU A 30 19.13 11.12 5.57
CA GLU A 30 19.86 11.99 6.50
C GLU A 30 18.96 13.07 7.10
N ALA A 31 18.10 13.70 6.28
CA ALA A 31 17.15 14.70 6.73
C ALA A 31 16.14 14.13 7.74
N VAL A 32 15.62 12.92 7.48
CA VAL A 32 14.70 12.23 8.40
C VAL A 32 15.42 11.86 9.70
N LYS A 33 16.64 11.33 9.65
CA LYS A 33 17.46 11.04 10.83
C LYS A 33 17.63 12.29 11.69
N TYR A 34 18.07 13.39 11.06
CA TYR A 34 18.23 14.67 11.74
C TYR A 34 16.92 15.15 12.40
N PHE A 35 15.78 15.00 11.70
CA PHE A 35 14.47 15.38 12.24
C PHE A 35 14.10 14.58 13.49
N ILE A 36 14.27 13.26 13.42
CA ILE A 36 13.98 12.33 14.54
C ILE A 36 14.92 12.60 15.74
N GLU A 37 16.22 12.71 15.50
CA GLU A 37 17.23 12.98 16.53
C GLU A 37 16.98 14.31 17.26
N ASN A 38 16.34 15.27 16.60
CA ASN A 38 15.94 16.54 17.20
C ASN A 38 14.50 16.55 17.75
N GLY A 39 13.94 15.38 18.04
CA GLY A 39 12.68 15.21 18.78
C GLY A 39 11.42 15.16 17.92
N GLY A 40 11.55 15.14 16.59
CA GLY A 40 10.43 14.96 15.67
C GLY A 40 9.92 13.52 15.62
N LYS A 41 8.68 13.36 15.19
CA LYS A 41 8.07 12.09 14.83
C LYS A 41 7.92 12.02 13.31
N PHE A 42 8.41 10.94 12.70
CA PHE A 42 8.33 10.73 11.27
C PHE A 42 7.68 9.38 10.93
N THR A 43 6.81 9.39 9.94
CA THR A 43 6.18 8.19 9.39
C THR A 43 5.83 8.35 7.91
N LEU A 44 5.41 7.26 7.30
CA LEU A 44 4.96 7.18 5.91
C LEU A 44 3.44 7.02 5.83
N ALA A 45 2.86 7.57 4.76
CA ALA A 45 1.50 7.31 4.32
C ALA A 45 1.54 6.83 2.87
N THR A 46 1.09 5.61 2.61
CA THR A 46 1.22 4.99 1.29
C THR A 46 -0.02 4.17 0.91
N GLY A 47 -0.23 4.01 -0.40
CA GLY A 47 -1.23 3.08 -0.92
C GLY A 47 -0.81 1.61 -0.85
N ARG A 48 0.38 1.30 -0.33
CA ARG A 48 0.91 -0.06 -0.20
C ARG A 48 0.42 -0.73 1.08
N GLY A 49 0.43 -2.08 1.11
CA GLY A 49 0.23 -2.85 2.34
C GLY A 49 1.56 -3.06 3.09
N ALA A 50 1.49 -3.63 4.30
CA ALA A 50 2.64 -3.74 5.20
C ALA A 50 3.80 -4.54 4.59
N VAL A 51 3.54 -5.64 3.87
CA VAL A 51 4.59 -6.44 3.21
C VAL A 51 5.38 -5.60 2.21
N ALA A 52 4.69 -4.89 1.32
CA ALA A 52 5.36 -4.08 0.30
C ALA A 52 6.04 -2.83 0.91
N ALA A 53 5.41 -2.19 1.89
CA ALA A 53 5.97 -1.05 2.60
C ALA A 53 7.27 -1.43 3.34
N LYS A 54 7.27 -2.57 4.06
CA LYS A 54 8.45 -3.10 4.77
C LYS A 54 9.65 -3.32 3.84
N ILE A 55 9.41 -3.84 2.63
CA ILE A 55 10.47 -4.09 1.64
C ILE A 55 11.02 -2.78 1.08
N ILE A 56 10.13 -1.84 0.70
CA ILE A 56 10.52 -0.63 -0.03
C ILE A 56 11.07 0.43 0.91
N ALA A 57 10.53 0.54 2.12
CA ALA A 57 10.92 1.54 3.10
C ALA A 57 11.91 1.03 4.15
N ALA A 58 12.56 -0.13 3.91
CA ALA A 58 13.46 -0.78 4.88
C ALA A 58 14.57 0.14 5.42
N ASP A 59 15.09 1.03 4.59
CA ASP A 59 16.17 1.96 4.95
C ASP A 59 15.66 3.33 5.43
N ILE A 60 14.34 3.56 5.43
CA ILE A 60 13.76 4.83 5.88
C ILE A 60 13.52 4.79 7.40
N PRO A 61 14.21 5.62 8.20
CA PRO A 61 13.97 5.66 9.64
C PRO A 61 12.54 6.15 9.93
N GLN A 62 11.84 5.45 10.81
CA GLN A 62 10.51 5.80 11.25
C GLN A 62 10.40 5.63 12.77
N ASN A 63 9.62 6.46 13.44
CA ASN A 63 9.38 6.39 14.88
C ASN A 63 7.93 6.70 15.26
N ALA A 64 7.01 6.53 14.32
CA ALA A 64 5.57 6.58 14.49
C ALA A 64 4.90 5.53 13.59
N PRO A 65 3.66 5.08 13.89
CA PRO A 65 2.94 4.11 13.07
C PRO A 65 2.74 4.58 11.62
N GLU A 66 2.77 3.64 10.67
CA GLU A 66 2.55 3.90 9.25
C GLU A 66 1.07 3.92 8.89
N ILE A 67 0.73 4.74 7.91
CA ILE A 67 -0.61 4.82 7.31
C ILE A 67 -0.56 4.04 5.99
N LEU A 68 -1.25 2.91 5.93
CA LEU A 68 -1.22 1.98 4.82
C LEU A 68 -2.56 1.91 4.07
N PHE A 69 -2.56 1.32 2.86
CA PHE A 69 -3.74 1.13 2.02
C PHE A 69 -4.55 2.42 1.81
N ASN A 70 -3.87 3.57 1.55
CA ASN A 70 -4.49 4.89 1.38
C ASN A 70 -5.30 5.35 2.61
N GLY A 71 -4.87 5.00 3.82
CA GLY A 71 -5.54 5.37 5.07
C GLY A 71 -6.48 4.30 5.64
N ALA A 72 -6.63 3.15 4.96
CA ALA A 72 -7.48 2.07 5.46
C ALA A 72 -6.86 1.28 6.63
N MET A 73 -5.57 1.47 6.91
CA MET A 73 -4.87 0.76 7.99
C MET A 73 -3.81 1.65 8.65
N LEU A 74 -3.78 1.66 9.97
CA LEU A 74 -2.70 2.17 10.80
C LEU A 74 -1.91 0.98 11.36
N TYR A 75 -0.60 0.96 11.09
CA TYR A 75 0.25 -0.20 11.35
C TYR A 75 1.52 0.17 12.10
N ASP A 76 1.85 -0.56 13.16
CA ASP A 76 3.13 -0.43 13.88
C ASP A 76 4.14 -1.40 13.27
N MET A 77 5.05 -0.87 12.43
CA MET A 77 6.09 -1.68 11.78
C MET A 77 7.07 -2.31 12.76
N ALA A 78 7.34 -1.65 13.89
CA ALA A 78 8.30 -2.14 14.88
C ALA A 78 7.75 -3.32 15.66
N LYS A 79 6.44 -3.35 15.89
CA LYS A 79 5.74 -4.44 16.59
C LYS A 79 5.09 -5.45 15.63
N GLU A 80 5.06 -5.12 14.35
CA GLU A 80 4.35 -5.90 13.32
C GLU A 80 2.86 -6.13 13.64
N GLU A 81 2.19 -5.07 14.14
CA GLU A 81 0.78 -5.15 14.55
C GLU A 81 -0.10 -4.08 13.90
N VAL A 82 -1.34 -4.46 13.61
CA VAL A 82 -2.39 -3.52 13.17
C VAL A 82 -2.91 -2.79 14.40
N ILE A 83 -2.80 -1.46 14.41
CA ILE A 83 -3.36 -0.60 15.47
C ILE A 83 -4.83 -0.33 15.20
N GLU A 84 -5.16 -0.01 13.95
CA GLU A 84 -6.51 0.31 13.51
C GLU A 84 -6.68 -0.05 12.03
N GLN A 85 -7.88 -0.51 11.64
CA GLN A 85 -8.16 -0.81 10.24
C GLN A 85 -9.63 -0.58 9.90
N HIS A 86 -9.87 -0.05 8.71
CA HIS A 86 -11.19 0.24 8.15
C HIS A 86 -11.28 -0.31 6.73
N GLY A 87 -11.90 -1.47 6.60
CA GLY A 87 -12.14 -2.09 5.29
C GLY A 87 -13.55 -1.80 4.80
N VAL A 88 -13.73 -1.85 3.49
CA VAL A 88 -15.05 -1.83 2.86
C VAL A 88 -15.78 -3.13 3.20
N ASN A 89 -16.93 -3.03 3.84
CA ASN A 89 -17.73 -4.16 4.35
C ASN A 89 -19.18 -4.05 3.88
N THR A 90 -19.41 -3.93 2.58
CA THR A 90 -20.75 -3.92 1.98
C THR A 90 -20.87 -5.01 0.91
N PRO A 91 -21.94 -5.82 0.91
CA PRO A 91 -22.22 -6.82 -0.13
C PRO A 91 -22.24 -6.25 -1.55
N ASP A 92 -22.60 -4.95 -1.70
CA ASP A 92 -22.61 -4.27 -3.00
C ASP A 92 -21.25 -4.29 -3.70
N MET A 93 -20.15 -4.42 -2.94
CA MET A 93 -18.81 -4.53 -3.52
C MET A 93 -18.64 -5.79 -4.35
N VAL A 94 -19.18 -6.91 -3.93
CA VAL A 94 -19.13 -8.17 -4.70
C VAL A 94 -19.91 -8.00 -5.99
N SER A 95 -21.12 -7.47 -5.92
CA SER A 95 -21.95 -7.18 -7.09
C SER A 95 -21.27 -6.20 -8.07
N LEU A 96 -20.61 -5.18 -7.55
CA LEU A 96 -19.83 -4.23 -8.34
C LEU A 96 -18.65 -4.92 -9.06
N MET A 97 -17.94 -5.83 -8.39
CA MET A 97 -16.83 -6.56 -9.01
C MET A 97 -17.33 -7.46 -10.14
N HIS A 98 -18.45 -8.17 -9.98
CA HIS A 98 -19.07 -8.92 -11.06
C HIS A 98 -19.41 -8.05 -12.27
N ALA A 99 -20.03 -6.88 -12.04
CA ALA A 99 -20.35 -5.95 -13.11
C ALA A 99 -19.11 -5.43 -13.86
N ILE A 100 -18.01 -5.21 -13.12
CA ILE A 100 -16.73 -4.77 -13.73
C ILE A 100 -16.10 -5.92 -14.54
N ILE A 101 -16.08 -7.14 -14.02
CA ILE A 101 -15.54 -8.33 -14.71
C ILE A 101 -16.29 -8.58 -16.01
N GLU A 102 -17.62 -8.52 -15.97
CA GLU A 102 -18.45 -8.70 -17.14
C GLU A 102 -18.21 -7.62 -18.21
N LYS A 103 -18.15 -6.36 -17.76
CA LYS A 103 -18.02 -5.21 -18.67
C LYS A 103 -16.60 -5.04 -19.24
N TYR A 104 -15.59 -5.44 -18.49
CA TYR A 104 -14.18 -5.24 -18.80
C TYR A 104 -13.37 -6.54 -18.61
N PRO A 105 -13.58 -7.56 -19.46
CA PRO A 105 -12.98 -8.90 -19.29
C PRO A 105 -11.44 -8.91 -19.41
N ASP A 106 -10.86 -7.88 -20.02
CA ASP A 106 -9.40 -7.73 -20.14
C ASP A 106 -8.74 -6.98 -18.98
N MET A 107 -9.53 -6.53 -18.02
CA MET A 107 -9.03 -5.82 -16.85
C MET A 107 -8.56 -6.81 -15.76
N MET A 108 -7.39 -6.57 -15.20
CA MET A 108 -6.95 -7.26 -13.99
C MET A 108 -7.57 -6.57 -12.78
N LEU A 109 -8.30 -7.33 -11.97
CA LEU A 109 -8.87 -6.87 -10.70
C LEU A 109 -8.14 -7.51 -9.54
N VAL A 110 -7.65 -6.66 -8.65
CA VAL A 110 -6.89 -7.07 -7.46
C VAL A 110 -7.54 -6.52 -6.21
N VAL A 111 -7.73 -7.38 -5.24
CA VAL A 111 -8.25 -7.03 -3.90
C VAL A 111 -7.16 -7.28 -2.86
N PHE A 112 -6.98 -6.32 -1.95
CA PHE A 112 -6.12 -6.48 -0.79
C PHE A 112 -6.94 -6.75 0.46
N LYS A 113 -6.59 -7.84 1.15
CA LYS A 113 -7.21 -8.27 2.39
C LYS A 113 -6.17 -8.96 3.28
N ASN A 114 -6.11 -8.59 4.57
CA ASN A 114 -5.16 -9.17 5.53
C ASN A 114 -3.72 -9.23 4.98
N ASP A 115 -3.27 -8.13 4.39
CA ASP A 115 -1.95 -7.96 3.77
C ASP A 115 -1.63 -8.93 2.62
N LYS A 116 -2.65 -9.67 2.15
CA LYS A 116 -2.56 -10.54 0.98
C LYS A 116 -3.20 -9.88 -0.22
N MET A 117 -2.68 -10.21 -1.39
CA MET A 117 -3.17 -9.76 -2.68
C MET A 117 -3.94 -10.89 -3.37
N TYR A 118 -5.18 -10.63 -3.72
CA TYR A 118 -6.06 -11.57 -4.40
C TYR A 118 -6.38 -11.06 -5.81
N CYS A 119 -6.15 -11.86 -6.82
CA CYS A 119 -6.60 -11.59 -8.17
C CYS A 119 -7.96 -12.28 -8.38
N ILE A 120 -9.00 -11.48 -8.62
CA ILE A 120 -10.39 -11.93 -8.74
C ILE A 120 -10.88 -11.95 -10.19
N SER A 121 -10.06 -11.53 -11.14
CA SER A 121 -10.32 -11.61 -12.58
C SER A 121 -9.54 -12.78 -13.20
N GLU A 122 -9.97 -13.25 -14.36
CA GLU A 122 -9.25 -14.29 -15.12
C GLU A 122 -7.85 -13.85 -15.56
N LYS A 123 -7.68 -12.55 -15.78
CA LYS A 123 -6.40 -11.94 -16.16
C LYS A 123 -5.58 -11.62 -14.93
N CYS A 124 -4.39 -12.21 -14.82
CA CYS A 124 -3.41 -11.91 -13.79
C CYS A 124 -2.04 -11.66 -14.45
N ASP A 125 -1.66 -10.41 -14.63
CA ASP A 125 -0.40 -10.03 -15.25
C ASP A 125 0.74 -10.07 -14.23
N GLN A 126 1.74 -10.93 -14.46
CA GLN A 126 2.90 -11.10 -13.58
C GLN A 126 3.72 -9.81 -13.41
N ARG A 127 3.78 -8.95 -14.43
CA ARG A 127 4.47 -7.65 -14.33
C ARG A 127 3.81 -6.74 -13.29
N VAL A 128 2.47 -6.78 -13.20
CA VAL A 128 1.72 -6.06 -12.17
C VAL A 128 1.98 -6.66 -10.79
N VAL A 129 1.98 -7.98 -10.68
CA VAL A 129 2.28 -8.70 -9.43
C VAL A 129 3.67 -8.33 -8.90
N GLU A 130 4.68 -8.33 -9.77
CA GLU A 130 6.06 -7.96 -9.43
C GLU A 130 6.17 -6.48 -9.02
N ALA A 131 5.50 -5.58 -9.73
CA ALA A 131 5.47 -4.15 -9.40
C ALA A 131 4.82 -3.88 -8.04
N LEU A 132 3.79 -4.65 -7.69
CA LEU A 132 3.08 -4.53 -6.40
C LEU A 132 3.87 -5.14 -5.23
N LYS A 133 4.94 -5.89 -5.50
CA LYS A 133 5.77 -6.55 -4.47
C LYS A 133 4.97 -7.44 -3.51
N ASN A 134 3.92 -8.08 -4.02
CA ASN A 134 3.04 -8.94 -3.23
C ASN A 134 2.55 -10.12 -4.10
N PRO A 135 2.77 -11.39 -3.69
CA PRO A 135 2.31 -12.55 -4.45
C PRO A 135 0.80 -12.55 -4.61
N ALA A 136 0.31 -12.81 -5.83
CA ALA A 136 -1.11 -12.89 -6.13
C ALA A 136 -1.67 -14.28 -5.83
N ILE A 137 -2.82 -14.32 -5.18
CA ILE A 137 -3.63 -15.52 -4.97
C ILE A 137 -4.84 -15.42 -5.89
N MET A 138 -4.99 -16.39 -6.82
CA MET A 138 -6.17 -16.46 -7.66
C MET A 138 -7.36 -16.99 -6.86
N ILE A 139 -8.50 -16.30 -6.92
CA ILE A 139 -9.72 -16.66 -6.20
C ILE A 139 -10.96 -16.16 -6.94
N ASN A 140 -12.08 -16.86 -6.80
CA ASN A 140 -13.36 -16.31 -7.22
C ASN A 140 -13.79 -15.19 -6.24
N VAL A 141 -14.35 -14.12 -6.78
CA VAL A 141 -14.80 -12.98 -5.95
C VAL A 141 -15.83 -13.38 -4.90
N ASP A 142 -16.68 -14.36 -5.20
CA ASP A 142 -17.70 -14.88 -4.28
C ASP A 142 -17.10 -15.64 -3.09
N ASP A 143 -15.89 -16.19 -3.26
CA ASP A 143 -15.17 -16.93 -2.22
C ASP A 143 -14.28 -16.02 -1.36
N LEU A 144 -14.18 -14.72 -1.70
CA LEU A 144 -13.36 -13.76 -0.97
C LEU A 144 -14.19 -12.95 0.04
N PRO A 145 -14.20 -13.34 1.33
CA PRO A 145 -15.05 -12.68 2.32
C PRO A 145 -14.62 -11.23 2.57
N LEU A 146 -15.58 -10.36 2.85
CA LEU A 146 -15.35 -8.99 3.32
C LEU A 146 -14.76 -8.99 4.75
N PRO A 147 -14.18 -7.88 5.23
CA PRO A 147 -13.92 -6.62 4.54
C PRO A 147 -12.70 -6.67 3.61
N TRP A 148 -12.67 -5.76 2.63
CA TRP A 148 -11.52 -5.52 1.76
C TRP A 148 -10.90 -4.15 2.03
N PHE A 149 -9.58 -4.04 2.01
CA PHE A 149 -8.90 -2.76 2.31
C PHE A 149 -8.62 -1.92 1.08
N LYS A 150 -8.42 -2.56 -0.06
CA LYS A 150 -8.14 -1.87 -1.32
C LYS A 150 -8.56 -2.73 -2.50
N VAL A 151 -9.11 -2.10 -3.53
CA VAL A 151 -9.34 -2.71 -4.84
C VAL A 151 -8.53 -1.93 -5.87
N LEU A 152 -7.85 -2.63 -6.76
CA LEU A 152 -7.17 -2.07 -7.92
C LEU A 152 -7.79 -2.64 -9.19
N CYS A 153 -8.10 -1.75 -10.13
CA CYS A 153 -8.47 -2.07 -11.49
C CYS A 153 -7.29 -1.69 -12.39
N VAL A 154 -6.68 -2.67 -13.04
CA VAL A 154 -5.49 -2.47 -13.87
C VAL A 154 -5.82 -2.87 -15.30
N GLU A 155 -5.72 -1.91 -16.22
CA GLU A 155 -5.86 -2.19 -17.65
C GLU A 155 -4.59 -2.87 -18.15
N ILE A 156 -4.72 -4.12 -18.65
CA ILE A 156 -3.61 -4.90 -19.18
C ILE A 156 -3.41 -4.52 -20.65
N GLY A 157 -2.21 -4.05 -21.02
CA GLY A 157 -1.82 -3.86 -22.42
C GLY A 157 -1.76 -2.42 -22.92
N ARG A 158 -2.14 -1.41 -22.16
CA ARG A 158 -1.76 -0.03 -22.44
C ARG A 158 -0.48 0.30 -21.68
N ALA A 159 0.67 0.18 -22.37
CA ALA A 159 1.85 0.88 -21.92
C ALA A 159 1.50 2.38 -21.91
N HIS A 160 1.44 3.00 -20.74
CA HIS A 160 1.48 4.46 -20.69
C HIS A 160 2.88 4.87 -21.16
N VAL A 161 2.94 5.35 -22.40
CA VAL A 161 4.10 6.05 -22.96
C VAL A 161 4.15 7.43 -22.33
#